data_640f7396f61b88bec7e4166c6f0e40e5
#
_entry.id   640f7396f61b88bec7e4166c6f0e40e5
#
_cell.length_a   1.000
_cell.length_b   1.000
_cell.length_c   1.000
_cell.angle_alpha   90.00
_cell.angle_beta   90.00
_cell.angle_gamma   90.00
#
_symmetry.space_group_name_H-M   'P 1'
#
loop_
_entity.id
_entity.type
_entity.pdbx_description
1 polymer ?
#
loop_
_entity_poly.entity_id
_entity_poly.type
_entity_poly.pdbx_seq_one_letter_code
_entity_poly.pdbx_strand_id
1 'polypeptide(L)'
;MADVGHGVAHGGAAAHGAGMHVSAPEETWLHGVYKILGIPDWLTVSLVVAVGLVVFFWWLSQRLDIVPRSRWQVMWEMAVEFFEGLARSAIGPGGEKYAPVIGSFFTYILLLNLIGLIPGFMSPTAHPYITIGLAAASLTIVHAVAIKELGFKNYLLHYVDRPFPNPLVNAIFNVVTLAPLVHLIGEVSKLISLSIRLFGNIFGEDTVIYQFALLGITAVKALGFLPSWAQVPMPFQLPVVLLHVLVAFIQAFVFSSLTAVYIALFVAHHEGHGEAHNAAHEGVAHHP
;
A
#
# COMPACT_ATOMS: atom_id res chain seq x y z
N MET A 1 37.05 -22.48 56.98
CA MET A 1 36.67 -23.53 56.04
C MET A 1 35.93 -22.89 54.91
N ALA A 2 36.64 -22.73 53.79
CA ALA A 2 36.19 -21.98 52.58
C ALA A 2 35.36 -22.92 51.70
N ASP A 3 34.33 -22.40 51.12
CA ASP A 3 33.74 -23.03 49.92
C ASP A 3 33.69 -22.00 48.80
N VAL A 4 34.43 -22.34 47.74
CA VAL A 4 34.64 -21.52 46.54
C VAL A 4 33.75 -22.09 45.47
N GLY A 5 32.60 -21.39 45.19
CA GLY A 5 31.69 -21.70 44.10
C GLY A 5 32.21 -21.11 42.79
N HIS A 6 32.68 -21.94 41.88
CA HIS A 6 33.04 -21.62 40.51
C HIS A 6 31.81 -21.22 39.68
N GLY A 7 31.68 -19.93 39.37
CA GLY A 7 30.82 -19.44 38.31
C GLY A 7 31.52 -19.53 36.94
N VAL A 8 31.11 -20.48 36.12
CA VAL A 8 31.59 -20.62 34.75
C VAL A 8 30.95 -19.52 33.88
N ALA A 9 31.75 -18.57 33.44
CA ALA A 9 31.38 -17.60 32.45
C ALA A 9 31.34 -18.28 31.05
N HIS A 10 30.15 -18.51 30.53
CA HIS A 10 29.98 -18.84 29.12
C HIS A 10 30.00 -17.52 28.31
N GLY A 11 31.18 -17.20 27.81
CA GLY A 11 31.38 -16.24 26.75
C GLY A 11 30.88 -16.82 25.44
N GLY A 12 29.68 -16.49 25.08
CA GLY A 12 29.12 -16.65 23.74
C GLY A 12 29.05 -15.32 23.05
N ALA A 13 30.17 -14.88 22.44
CA ALA A 13 30.16 -13.75 21.51
C ALA A 13 29.44 -14.21 20.21
N ALA A 14 28.15 -14.14 20.18
CA ALA A 14 27.40 -14.19 18.93
C ALA A 14 27.52 -12.82 18.28
N ALA A 15 28.16 -12.77 17.12
CA ALA A 15 28.19 -11.65 16.22
C ALA A 15 26.74 -11.37 15.73
N HIS A 16 26.02 -10.56 16.49
CA HIS A 16 24.78 -9.96 15.99
C HIS A 16 25.19 -8.84 15.03
N GLY A 17 24.97 -9.10 13.73
CA GLY A 17 25.04 -8.10 12.69
C GLY A 17 24.32 -6.84 13.15
N ALA A 18 24.92 -5.69 12.87
CA ALA A 18 24.37 -4.37 13.15
C ALA A 18 23.09 -4.12 12.32
N GLY A 19 22.03 -4.85 12.65
CA GLY A 19 20.68 -4.44 12.33
C GLY A 19 20.34 -3.30 13.27
N MET A 20 20.19 -2.13 12.71
CA MET A 20 19.75 -0.93 13.40
C MET A 20 18.31 -1.19 13.90
N HIS A 21 18.18 -1.83 15.04
CA HIS A 21 16.92 -1.87 15.78
C HIS A 21 16.68 -0.45 16.31
N VAL A 22 16.01 0.36 15.50
CA VAL A 22 15.29 1.51 16.02
C VAL A 22 14.20 0.92 16.90
N SER A 23 14.47 0.78 18.17
CA SER A 23 13.45 0.42 19.16
C SER A 23 12.48 1.60 19.26
N ALA A 24 11.45 1.60 18.43
CA ALA A 24 10.24 2.33 18.73
C ALA A 24 9.75 1.85 20.11
N PRO A 25 9.11 2.72 20.92
CA PRO A 25 8.63 2.33 22.22
C PRO A 25 7.78 1.07 22.09
N GLU A 26 8.25 -0.04 22.66
CA GLU A 26 7.67 -1.39 22.53
C GLU A 26 6.26 -1.49 23.16
N GLU A 27 5.78 -0.44 23.81
CA GLU A 27 4.48 -0.42 24.48
C GLU A 27 3.54 0.56 23.79
N THR A 28 2.80 0.05 22.80
CA THR A 28 1.61 0.74 22.29
C THR A 28 0.47 0.62 23.30
N TRP A 29 -0.47 1.55 23.26
CA TRP A 29 -1.68 1.52 24.10
C TRP A 29 -2.46 0.20 23.95
N LEU A 30 -2.26 -0.51 22.84
CA LEU A 30 -2.90 -1.79 22.52
C LEU A 30 -2.09 -3.02 22.97
N HIS A 31 -0.96 -2.84 23.66
CA HIS A 31 -0.16 -3.96 24.17
C HIS A 31 -0.95 -4.91 25.09
N GLY A 32 -2.01 -4.40 25.74
CA GLY A 32 -2.97 -5.22 26.48
C GLY A 32 -3.70 -6.26 25.62
N VAL A 33 -3.97 -5.94 24.35
CA VAL A 33 -4.61 -6.85 23.38
C VAL A 33 -3.65 -7.97 22.97
N TYR A 34 -2.37 -7.65 22.80
CA TYR A 34 -1.34 -8.66 22.56
C TYR A 34 -1.27 -9.70 23.68
N LYS A 35 -1.31 -9.27 24.95
CA LYS A 35 -1.30 -10.16 26.11
C LYS A 35 -2.51 -11.11 26.17
N ILE A 36 -3.67 -10.68 25.68
CA ILE A 36 -4.93 -11.46 25.76
C ILE A 36 -5.11 -12.35 24.53
N LEU A 37 -4.84 -11.85 23.34
CA LEU A 37 -5.16 -12.52 22.06
C LEU A 37 -3.94 -13.07 21.33
N GLY A 38 -2.71 -12.71 21.74
CA GLY A 38 -1.49 -13.11 21.04
C GLY A 38 -1.30 -12.47 19.66
N ILE A 39 -2.10 -11.45 19.33
CA ILE A 39 -2.08 -10.76 18.03
C ILE A 39 -1.09 -9.59 18.11
N PRO A 40 -0.11 -9.46 17.20
CA PRO A 40 0.83 -8.35 17.21
C PRO A 40 0.13 -6.99 17.11
N ASP A 41 0.67 -5.98 17.79
CA ASP A 41 0.09 -4.63 17.87
C ASP A 41 -0.14 -4.01 16.49
N TRP A 42 0.83 -4.15 15.58
CA TRP A 42 0.71 -3.63 14.20
C TRP A 42 -0.47 -4.25 13.42
N LEU A 43 -0.76 -5.55 13.63
CA LEU A 43 -1.90 -6.21 13.01
C LEU A 43 -3.21 -5.78 13.66
N THR A 44 -3.21 -5.63 14.98
CA THR A 44 -4.39 -5.14 15.73
C THR A 44 -4.78 -3.73 15.27
N VAL A 45 -3.82 -2.80 15.17
CA VAL A 45 -4.08 -1.43 14.67
C VAL A 45 -4.61 -1.47 13.23
N SER A 46 -3.99 -2.26 12.37
CA SER A 46 -4.43 -2.42 10.97
C SER A 46 -5.87 -2.92 10.86
N LEU A 47 -6.24 -3.94 11.67
CA LEU A 47 -7.61 -4.47 11.71
C LEU A 47 -8.62 -3.46 12.28
N VAL A 48 -8.25 -2.74 13.34
CA VAL A 48 -9.10 -1.70 13.93
C VAL A 48 -9.39 -0.60 12.93
N VAL A 49 -8.38 -0.15 12.17
CA VAL A 49 -8.56 0.84 11.09
C VAL A 49 -9.46 0.27 9.99
N ALA A 50 -9.25 -0.97 9.57
CA ALA A 50 -10.08 -1.61 8.54
C ALA A 50 -11.56 -1.70 8.97
N VAL A 51 -11.82 -2.21 10.17
CA VAL A 51 -13.18 -2.29 10.72
C VAL A 51 -13.78 -0.90 10.91
N GLY A 52 -13.00 0.05 11.44
CA GLY A 52 -13.43 1.44 11.61
C GLY A 52 -13.86 2.09 10.29
N LEU A 53 -13.10 1.86 9.20
CA LEU A 53 -13.46 2.34 7.86
C LEU A 53 -14.75 1.69 7.34
N VAL A 54 -14.89 0.38 7.48
CA VAL A 54 -16.12 -0.32 7.05
C VAL A 54 -17.34 0.23 7.78
N VAL A 55 -17.24 0.38 9.11
CA VAL A 55 -18.33 0.94 9.93
C VAL A 55 -18.60 2.41 9.55
N PHE A 56 -17.54 3.20 9.34
CA PHE A 56 -17.66 4.60 8.94
C PHE A 56 -18.36 4.77 7.59
N PHE A 57 -17.93 4.04 6.55
CA PHE A 57 -18.57 4.11 5.23
C PHE A 57 -19.96 3.54 5.22
N TRP A 58 -20.23 2.48 6.00
CA TRP A 58 -21.59 1.97 6.18
C TRP A 58 -22.51 2.99 6.86
N TRP A 59 -22.04 3.65 7.92
CA TRP A 59 -22.78 4.73 8.58
C TRP A 59 -22.99 5.93 7.65
N LEU A 60 -21.95 6.32 6.90
CA LEU A 60 -22.01 7.42 5.94
C LEU A 60 -23.04 7.13 4.84
N SER A 61 -23.05 5.93 4.29
CA SER A 61 -23.98 5.53 3.21
C SER A 61 -25.45 5.66 3.61
N GLN A 62 -25.76 5.52 4.89
CA GLN A 62 -27.14 5.69 5.40
C GLN A 62 -27.54 7.16 5.58
N ARG A 63 -26.60 8.09 5.49
CA ARG A 63 -26.81 9.53 5.70
C ARG A 63 -26.72 10.35 4.41
N LEU A 64 -26.47 9.72 3.30
CA LEU A 64 -26.42 10.39 2.00
C LEU A 64 -27.82 10.48 1.38
N ASP A 65 -28.24 11.71 1.12
CA ASP A 65 -29.48 12.00 0.37
C ASP A 65 -29.17 12.09 -1.13
N ILE A 66 -30.17 11.82 -1.98
CA ILE A 66 -30.03 11.93 -3.45
C ILE A 66 -29.71 13.38 -3.87
N VAL A 67 -30.18 14.36 -3.11
CA VAL A 67 -29.86 15.77 -3.31
C VAL A 67 -29.02 16.25 -2.15
N PRO A 68 -27.78 16.73 -2.39
CA PRO A 68 -26.89 17.14 -1.31
C PRO A 68 -27.46 18.33 -0.54
N ARG A 69 -27.77 18.10 0.74
CA ARG A 69 -28.29 19.14 1.65
C ARG A 69 -27.22 19.66 2.61
N SER A 70 -26.11 18.96 2.75
CA SER A 70 -25.05 19.29 3.71
C SER A 70 -23.72 19.56 2.98
N ARG A 71 -22.95 20.54 3.48
CA ARG A 71 -21.58 20.78 3.02
C ARG A 71 -20.67 19.55 3.17
N TRP A 72 -20.92 18.74 4.18
CA TRP A 72 -20.20 17.49 4.40
C TRP A 72 -20.50 16.46 3.31
N GLN A 73 -21.74 16.36 2.86
CA GLN A 73 -22.10 15.47 1.77
C GLN A 73 -21.42 15.89 0.46
N VAL A 74 -21.40 17.18 0.14
CA VAL A 74 -20.73 17.71 -1.05
C VAL A 74 -19.23 17.39 -1.01
N MET A 75 -18.58 17.49 0.16
CA MET A 75 -17.16 17.13 0.29
C MET A 75 -16.89 15.66 -0.01
N TRP A 76 -17.78 14.74 0.45
CA TRP A 76 -17.64 13.31 0.16
C TRP A 76 -17.94 12.99 -1.31
N GLU A 77 -18.94 13.66 -1.91
CA GLU A 77 -19.26 13.53 -3.33
C GLU A 77 -18.08 13.98 -4.20
N MET A 78 -17.45 15.11 -3.87
CA MET A 78 -16.24 15.56 -4.55
C MET A 78 -15.08 14.56 -4.43
N ALA A 79 -14.92 13.90 -3.27
CA ALA A 79 -13.92 12.87 -3.09
C ALA A 79 -14.20 11.63 -3.96
N VAL A 80 -15.45 11.21 -4.05
CA VAL A 80 -15.86 10.10 -4.94
C VAL A 80 -15.64 10.48 -6.40
N GLU A 81 -16.09 11.67 -6.83
CA GLU A 81 -15.90 12.18 -8.19
C GLU A 81 -14.41 12.27 -8.58
N PHE A 82 -13.55 12.65 -7.63
CA PHE A 82 -12.10 12.64 -7.84
C PHE A 82 -11.59 11.22 -8.18
N PHE A 83 -12.01 10.18 -7.41
CA PHE A 83 -11.60 8.81 -7.69
C PHE A 83 -12.23 8.23 -8.96
N GLU A 84 -13.45 8.63 -9.31
CA GLU A 84 -14.08 8.28 -10.58
C GLU A 84 -13.31 8.91 -11.76
N GLY A 85 -12.92 10.17 -11.65
CA GLY A 85 -12.07 10.84 -12.61
C GLY A 85 -10.71 10.19 -12.77
N LEU A 86 -10.08 9.80 -11.65
CA LEU A 86 -8.81 9.07 -11.65
C LEU A 86 -8.96 7.69 -12.33
N ALA A 87 -10.01 6.95 -12.00
CA ALA A 87 -10.29 5.65 -12.60
C ALA A 87 -10.56 5.77 -14.11
N ARG A 88 -11.36 6.77 -14.52
CA ARG A 88 -11.64 7.05 -15.94
C ARG A 88 -10.39 7.44 -16.71
N SER A 89 -9.52 8.27 -16.12
CA SER A 89 -8.27 8.69 -16.77
C SER A 89 -7.25 7.58 -16.91
N ALA A 90 -7.21 6.64 -15.96
CA ALA A 90 -6.25 5.54 -15.96
C ALA A 90 -6.71 4.33 -16.77
N ILE A 91 -8.01 3.98 -16.70
CA ILE A 91 -8.55 2.74 -17.25
C ILE A 91 -9.28 2.99 -18.59
N GLY A 92 -9.85 4.20 -18.77
CA GLY A 92 -10.67 4.55 -19.93
C GLY A 92 -12.17 4.58 -19.62
N PRO A 93 -13.03 4.66 -20.66
CA PRO A 93 -14.47 4.69 -20.51
C PRO A 93 -14.98 3.43 -19.75
N GLY A 94 -15.86 3.64 -18.76
CA GLY A 94 -16.35 2.54 -17.91
C GLY A 94 -15.40 2.15 -16.76
N GLY A 95 -14.27 2.85 -16.60
CA GLY A 95 -13.33 2.65 -15.49
C GLY A 95 -13.89 3.09 -14.14
N GLU A 96 -14.94 3.94 -14.12
CA GLU A 96 -15.56 4.48 -12.90
C GLU A 96 -16.05 3.38 -11.94
N LYS A 97 -16.43 2.23 -12.47
CA LYS A 97 -16.87 1.06 -11.67
C LYS A 97 -15.77 0.56 -10.71
N TYR A 98 -14.50 0.91 -10.94
CA TYR A 98 -13.37 0.56 -10.07
C TYR A 98 -12.99 1.67 -9.08
N ALA A 99 -13.61 2.85 -9.17
CA ALA A 99 -13.36 3.96 -8.26
C ALA A 99 -13.52 3.58 -6.78
N PRO A 100 -14.52 2.77 -6.36
CA PRO A 100 -14.63 2.34 -4.97
C PRO A 100 -13.42 1.54 -4.48
N VAL A 101 -12.84 0.69 -5.33
CA VAL A 101 -11.64 -0.10 -4.99
C VAL A 101 -10.43 0.81 -4.83
N ILE A 102 -10.21 1.71 -5.79
CA ILE A 102 -9.11 2.68 -5.81
C ILE A 102 -9.19 3.60 -4.58
N GLY A 103 -10.37 4.16 -4.31
CA GLY A 103 -10.63 5.03 -3.16
C GLY A 103 -10.49 4.31 -1.82
N SER A 104 -10.86 3.03 -1.74
CA SER A 104 -10.68 2.22 -0.53
C SER A 104 -9.21 2.00 -0.20
N PHE A 105 -8.38 1.66 -1.18
CA PHE A 105 -6.93 1.54 -0.98
C PHE A 105 -6.32 2.87 -0.56
N PHE A 106 -6.68 3.96 -1.23
CA PHE A 106 -6.20 5.29 -0.87
C PHE A 106 -6.51 5.62 0.59
N THR A 107 -7.79 5.54 0.97
CA THR A 107 -8.24 5.93 2.31
C THR A 107 -7.62 5.04 3.38
N TYR A 108 -7.55 3.74 3.13
CA TYR A 108 -6.99 2.79 4.08
C TYR A 108 -5.48 3.02 4.30
N ILE A 109 -4.70 3.14 3.22
CA ILE A 109 -3.26 3.37 3.31
C ILE A 109 -2.98 4.73 3.93
N LEU A 110 -3.72 5.77 3.56
CA LEU A 110 -3.58 7.10 4.14
C LEU A 110 -3.77 7.06 5.67
N LEU A 111 -4.82 6.39 6.14
CA LEU A 111 -5.08 6.28 7.58
C LEU A 111 -4.02 5.44 8.30
N LEU A 112 -3.56 4.34 7.70
CA LEU A 112 -2.48 3.53 8.29
C LEU A 112 -1.17 4.33 8.44
N ASN A 113 -0.88 5.20 7.48
CA ASN A 113 0.30 6.05 7.54
C ASN A 113 0.13 7.16 8.58
N LEU A 114 -1.02 7.83 8.62
CA LEU A 114 -1.28 8.94 9.52
C LEU A 114 -1.41 8.52 10.99
N ILE A 115 -1.84 7.28 11.27
CA ILE A 115 -2.02 6.82 12.65
C ILE A 115 -0.69 6.79 13.43
N GLY A 116 0.43 6.61 12.74
CA GLY A 116 1.77 6.67 13.32
C GLY A 116 2.15 8.04 13.85
N LEU A 117 1.47 9.12 13.44
CA LEU A 117 1.67 10.46 14.00
C LEU A 117 1.01 10.67 15.37
N ILE A 118 0.11 9.77 15.77
CA ILE A 118 -0.55 9.84 17.07
C ILE A 118 0.40 9.26 18.12
N PRO A 119 0.79 10.03 19.13
CA PRO A 119 1.68 9.54 20.19
C PRO A 119 1.12 8.29 20.86
N GLY A 120 1.92 7.22 20.94
CA GLY A 120 1.51 5.93 21.50
C GLY A 120 0.94 4.93 20.47
N PHE A 121 0.82 5.32 19.18
CA PHE A 121 0.57 4.39 18.09
C PHE A 121 1.80 4.27 17.20
N MET A 122 2.03 3.08 16.69
CA MET A 122 3.04 2.81 15.69
C MET A 122 2.36 2.66 14.32
N SER A 123 2.95 3.23 13.28
CA SER A 123 2.43 3.05 11.92
C SER A 123 2.49 1.56 11.53
N PRO A 124 1.35 0.90 11.25
CA PRO A 124 1.36 -0.50 10.81
C PRO A 124 2.15 -0.72 9.52
N THR A 125 2.21 0.30 8.66
CA THR A 125 2.94 0.27 7.38
C THR A 125 4.46 0.35 7.54
N ALA A 126 4.97 0.64 8.75
CA ALA A 126 6.38 0.46 9.11
C ALA A 126 6.78 -1.03 9.22
N HIS A 127 5.82 -1.96 9.17
CA HIS A 127 6.10 -3.39 9.19
C HIS A 127 5.97 -4.00 7.77
N PRO A 128 7.00 -4.76 7.30
CA PRO A 128 6.99 -5.33 5.95
C PRO A 128 5.84 -6.31 5.72
N TYR A 129 5.36 -6.99 6.75
CA TYR A 129 4.23 -7.93 6.62
C TYR A 129 2.93 -7.23 6.19
N ILE A 130 2.65 -6.03 6.69
CA ILE A 130 1.47 -5.25 6.29
C ILE A 130 1.62 -4.75 4.86
N THR A 131 2.78 -4.23 4.49
CA THR A 131 3.01 -3.69 3.14
C THR A 131 2.99 -4.77 2.07
N ILE A 132 3.56 -5.95 2.36
CA ILE A 132 3.46 -7.12 1.48
C ILE A 132 2.01 -7.59 1.37
N GLY A 133 1.28 -7.64 2.50
CA GLY A 133 -0.15 -7.99 2.51
C GLY A 133 -1.00 -7.04 1.67
N LEU A 134 -0.77 -5.72 1.77
CA LEU A 134 -1.46 -4.72 0.96
C LEU A 134 -1.13 -4.85 -0.53
N ALA A 135 0.13 -5.04 -0.88
CA ALA A 135 0.55 -5.25 -2.24
C ALA A 135 -0.05 -6.54 -2.83
N ALA A 136 -0.07 -7.63 -2.06
CA ALA A 136 -0.69 -8.88 -2.45
C ALA A 136 -2.21 -8.74 -2.61
N ALA A 137 -2.89 -8.01 -1.71
CA ALA A 137 -4.33 -7.73 -1.82
C ALA A 137 -4.64 -6.92 -3.08
N SER A 138 -3.86 -5.88 -3.38
CA SER A 138 -4.00 -5.09 -4.61
C SER A 138 -3.86 -5.96 -5.85
N LEU A 139 -2.80 -6.76 -5.97
CA LEU A 139 -2.60 -7.65 -7.11
C LEU A 139 -3.69 -8.72 -7.20
N THR A 140 -4.13 -9.28 -6.07
CA THR A 140 -5.24 -10.26 -6.07
C THR A 140 -6.51 -9.64 -6.65
N ILE A 141 -6.84 -8.40 -6.29
CA ILE A 141 -7.99 -7.69 -6.82
C ILE A 141 -7.81 -7.39 -8.32
N VAL A 142 -6.61 -6.95 -8.74
CA VAL A 142 -6.29 -6.73 -10.16
C VAL A 142 -6.51 -7.98 -10.97
N HIS A 143 -6.00 -9.14 -10.52
CA HIS A 143 -6.18 -10.41 -11.19
C HIS A 143 -7.64 -10.90 -11.17
N ALA A 144 -8.36 -10.69 -10.05
CA ALA A 144 -9.78 -11.01 -9.97
C ALA A 144 -10.61 -10.19 -10.97
N VAL A 145 -10.30 -8.91 -11.12
CA VAL A 145 -10.91 -8.03 -12.13
C VAL A 145 -10.55 -8.52 -13.54
N ALA A 146 -9.29 -8.82 -13.80
CA ALA A 146 -8.83 -9.34 -15.08
C ALA A 146 -9.55 -10.64 -15.48
N ILE A 147 -9.69 -11.58 -14.55
CA ILE A 147 -10.42 -12.83 -14.80
C ILE A 147 -11.91 -12.57 -15.06
N LYS A 148 -12.51 -11.60 -14.35
CA LYS A 148 -13.92 -11.24 -14.53
C LYS A 148 -14.20 -10.58 -15.88
N GLU A 149 -13.32 -9.70 -16.35
CA GLU A 149 -13.50 -8.95 -17.61
C GLU A 149 -13.09 -9.78 -18.84
N LEU A 150 -11.95 -10.46 -18.78
CA LEU A 150 -11.45 -11.25 -19.93
C LEU A 150 -12.02 -12.68 -19.99
N GLY A 151 -12.46 -13.21 -18.85
CA GLY A 151 -12.74 -14.62 -18.68
C GLY A 151 -11.45 -15.44 -18.48
N PHE A 152 -11.55 -16.56 -17.76
CA PHE A 152 -10.39 -17.36 -17.34
C PHE A 152 -9.49 -17.83 -18.50
N LYS A 153 -10.09 -18.21 -19.65
CA LYS A 153 -9.31 -18.66 -20.83
C LYS A 153 -8.46 -17.55 -21.42
N ASN A 154 -9.06 -16.39 -21.66
CA ASN A 154 -8.36 -15.25 -22.26
C ASN A 154 -7.33 -14.65 -21.29
N TYR A 155 -7.63 -14.64 -20.00
CA TYR A 155 -6.67 -14.26 -18.95
C TYR A 155 -5.42 -15.17 -18.99
N LEU A 156 -5.59 -16.49 -19.08
CA LEU A 156 -4.44 -17.40 -19.17
C LEU A 156 -3.67 -17.23 -20.48
N LEU A 157 -4.38 -16.94 -21.57
CA LEU A 157 -3.79 -16.68 -22.88
C LEU A 157 -3.06 -15.34 -22.96
N HIS A 158 -3.34 -14.39 -22.04
CA HIS A 158 -2.62 -13.13 -21.96
C HIS A 158 -1.14 -13.32 -21.56
N TYR A 159 -0.81 -14.39 -20.85
CA TYR A 159 0.57 -14.75 -20.51
C TYR A 159 1.34 -15.46 -21.65
N VAL A 160 0.67 -15.71 -22.76
CA VAL A 160 1.24 -16.41 -23.92
C VAL A 160 1.24 -15.46 -25.11
N ASP A 161 2.40 -14.99 -25.49
CA ASP A 161 2.56 -14.11 -26.66
C ASP A 161 2.16 -14.85 -27.96
N ARG A 162 1.38 -14.19 -28.81
CA ARG A 162 0.91 -14.73 -30.09
C ARG A 162 1.21 -13.81 -31.27
N PRO A 163 2.50 -13.50 -31.53
CA PRO A 163 2.88 -12.61 -32.62
C PRO A 163 2.67 -13.18 -34.03
N PHE A 164 2.46 -14.50 -34.15
CA PHE A 164 2.35 -15.16 -35.44
C PHE A 164 0.97 -15.83 -35.63
N PRO A 165 0.48 -15.93 -36.87
CA PRO A 165 -0.80 -16.62 -37.17
C PRO A 165 -0.73 -18.15 -36.98
N ASN A 166 0.48 -18.75 -37.03
CA ASN A 166 0.66 -20.17 -36.88
C ASN A 166 0.83 -20.61 -35.43
N PRO A 167 -0.04 -21.51 -34.88
CA PRO A 167 0.02 -21.90 -33.48
C PRO A 167 1.32 -22.64 -33.09
N LEU A 168 1.92 -23.41 -34.01
CA LEU A 168 3.20 -24.10 -33.76
C LEU A 168 4.34 -23.12 -33.63
N VAL A 169 4.39 -22.07 -34.46
CA VAL A 169 5.41 -21.03 -34.40
C VAL A 169 5.29 -20.24 -33.09
N ASN A 170 4.06 -19.93 -32.65
CA ASN A 170 3.83 -19.30 -31.38
C ASN A 170 4.28 -20.17 -30.18
N ALA A 171 4.01 -21.47 -30.22
CA ALA A 171 4.47 -22.40 -29.19
C ALA A 171 6.01 -22.41 -29.07
N ILE A 172 6.70 -22.51 -30.22
CA ILE A 172 8.17 -22.47 -30.27
C ILE A 172 8.67 -21.09 -29.77
N PHE A 173 8.06 -20.00 -30.23
CA PHE A 173 8.41 -18.65 -29.80
C PHE A 173 8.31 -18.48 -28.29
N ASN A 174 7.20 -18.89 -27.67
CA ASN A 174 6.99 -18.78 -26.22
C ASN A 174 7.99 -19.63 -25.41
N VAL A 175 8.38 -20.81 -25.95
CA VAL A 175 9.40 -21.65 -25.31
C VAL A 175 10.79 -21.01 -25.42
N VAL A 176 11.15 -20.46 -26.58
CA VAL A 176 12.45 -19.83 -26.83
C VAL A 176 12.60 -18.52 -26.06
N THR A 177 11.56 -17.69 -26.03
CA THR A 177 11.58 -16.39 -25.34
C THR A 177 11.28 -16.50 -23.84
N LEU A 178 10.86 -17.69 -23.37
CA LEU A 178 10.38 -17.87 -21.99
C LEU A 178 9.31 -16.84 -21.61
N ALA A 179 8.47 -16.43 -22.56
CA ALA A 179 7.50 -15.35 -22.38
C ALA A 179 6.62 -15.50 -21.11
N PRO A 180 6.04 -16.68 -20.80
CA PRO A 180 5.27 -16.84 -19.56
C PRO A 180 6.10 -16.60 -18.29
N LEU A 181 7.40 -16.96 -18.32
CA LEU A 181 8.30 -16.72 -17.18
C LEU A 181 8.60 -15.23 -17.01
N VAL A 182 8.82 -14.51 -18.11
CA VAL A 182 9.04 -13.06 -18.10
C VAL A 182 7.81 -12.33 -17.56
N HIS A 183 6.62 -12.71 -17.96
CA HIS A 183 5.36 -12.18 -17.43
C HIS A 183 5.21 -12.47 -15.93
N LEU A 184 5.50 -13.70 -15.49
CA LEU A 184 5.45 -14.06 -14.07
C LEU A 184 6.45 -13.23 -13.23
N ILE A 185 7.68 -13.06 -13.73
CA ILE A 185 8.69 -12.19 -13.08
C ILE A 185 8.16 -10.75 -13.00
N GLY A 186 7.48 -10.27 -14.02
CA GLY A 186 6.83 -8.95 -14.03
C GLY A 186 5.80 -8.80 -12.90
N GLU A 187 4.94 -9.81 -12.69
CA GLU A 187 3.95 -9.78 -11.60
C GLU A 187 4.61 -9.79 -10.21
N VAL A 188 5.62 -10.63 -10.00
CA VAL A 188 6.40 -10.66 -8.76
C VAL A 188 7.11 -9.32 -8.54
N SER A 189 7.66 -8.72 -9.59
CA SER A 189 8.31 -7.41 -9.53
C SER A 189 7.35 -6.29 -9.12
N LYS A 190 6.10 -6.30 -9.62
CA LYS A 190 5.07 -5.34 -9.20
C LYS A 190 4.79 -5.45 -7.69
N LEU A 191 4.63 -6.67 -7.17
CA LEU A 191 4.39 -6.93 -5.75
C LEU A 191 5.54 -6.40 -4.89
N ILE A 192 6.78 -6.74 -5.25
CA ILE A 192 7.97 -6.32 -4.53
C ILE A 192 8.12 -4.79 -4.56
N SER A 193 8.00 -4.18 -5.75
CA SER A 193 8.14 -2.74 -5.92
C SER A 193 7.11 -1.96 -5.13
N LEU A 194 5.84 -2.41 -5.14
CA LEU A 194 4.75 -1.76 -4.42
C LEU A 194 4.94 -1.85 -2.90
N SER A 195 5.34 -3.04 -2.41
CA SER A 195 5.59 -3.29 -1.00
C SER A 195 6.80 -2.51 -0.47
N ILE A 196 7.94 -2.57 -1.17
CA ILE A 196 9.17 -1.86 -0.75
C ILE A 196 8.96 -0.35 -0.75
N ARG A 197 8.22 0.19 -1.72
CA ARG A 197 7.94 1.63 -1.78
C ARG A 197 7.13 2.08 -0.55
N LEU A 198 6.07 1.32 -0.20
CA LEU A 198 5.25 1.66 0.96
C LEU A 198 6.04 1.53 2.26
N PHE A 199 6.74 0.42 2.46
CA PHE A 199 7.57 0.18 3.64
C PHE A 199 8.70 1.20 3.74
N GLY A 200 9.47 1.41 2.66
CA GLY A 200 10.68 2.23 2.68
C GLY A 200 10.39 3.71 2.97
N ASN A 201 9.31 4.24 2.43
CA ASN A 201 8.92 5.62 2.70
C ASN A 201 8.60 5.82 4.19
N ILE A 202 7.70 5.00 4.75
CA ILE A 202 7.26 5.13 6.14
C ILE A 202 8.42 4.85 7.11
N PHE A 203 9.18 3.78 6.90
CA PHE A 203 10.33 3.46 7.73
C PHE A 203 11.40 4.58 7.69
N GLY A 204 11.64 5.16 6.51
CA GLY A 204 12.57 6.28 6.36
C GLY A 204 12.09 7.52 7.12
N GLU A 205 10.82 7.88 6.99
CA GLU A 205 10.21 9.02 7.65
C GLU A 205 10.18 8.88 9.17
N ASP A 206 9.75 7.74 9.70
CA ASP A 206 9.73 7.45 11.14
C ASP A 206 11.14 7.57 11.74
N THR A 207 12.15 7.07 11.01
CA THR A 207 13.56 7.18 11.41
C THR A 207 14.00 8.64 11.48
N VAL A 208 13.64 9.46 10.49
CA VAL A 208 13.98 10.89 10.47
C VAL A 208 13.28 11.64 11.59
N ILE A 209 11.98 11.42 11.81
CA ILE A 209 11.23 12.02 12.92
C ILE A 209 11.91 11.71 14.26
N TYR A 210 12.29 10.45 14.48
CA TYR A 210 12.99 10.05 15.69
C TYR A 210 14.33 10.76 15.88
N GLN A 211 15.15 10.88 14.83
CA GLN A 211 16.43 11.58 14.90
C GLN A 211 16.26 13.07 15.20
N PHE A 212 15.28 13.74 14.61
CA PHE A 212 14.99 15.14 14.91
C PHE A 212 14.42 15.33 16.32
N ALA A 213 13.66 14.37 16.84
CA ALA A 213 13.22 14.38 18.23
C ALA A 213 14.40 14.29 19.20
N LEU A 214 15.34 13.37 18.95
CA LEU A 214 16.57 13.26 19.74
C LEU A 214 17.42 14.52 19.67
N LEU A 215 17.55 15.12 18.49
CA LEU A 215 18.27 16.37 18.30
C LEU A 215 17.62 17.49 19.14
N GLY A 216 16.29 17.58 19.14
CA GLY A 216 15.54 18.55 19.96
C GLY A 216 15.81 18.38 21.45
N ILE A 217 15.76 17.14 21.95
CA ILE A 217 16.06 16.85 23.38
C ILE A 217 17.51 17.19 23.72
N THR A 218 18.44 16.84 22.82
CA THR A 218 19.89 17.11 23.05
C THR A 218 20.19 18.61 23.03
N ALA A 219 19.58 19.35 22.11
CA ALA A 219 19.73 20.79 22.02
C ALA A 219 19.23 21.50 23.32
N VAL A 220 18.06 21.08 23.83
CA VAL A 220 17.51 21.61 25.07
C VAL A 220 18.41 21.28 26.28
N LYS A 221 18.95 20.07 26.36
CA LYS A 221 19.91 19.69 27.40
C LYS A 221 21.22 20.48 27.30
N ALA A 222 21.69 20.79 26.10
CA ALA A 222 22.90 21.61 25.88
C ALA A 222 22.69 23.09 26.33
N LEU A 223 21.44 23.58 26.31
CA LEU A 223 21.04 24.89 26.83
C LEU A 223 20.89 24.93 28.36
N GLY A 224 21.63 24.14 29.10
CA GLY A 224 21.54 23.82 30.52
C GLY A 224 21.32 24.95 31.55
N PHE A 225 21.22 26.21 31.09
CA PHE A 225 20.85 27.38 31.90
C PHE A 225 19.32 27.54 32.05
N LEU A 226 18.50 26.78 31.32
CA LEU A 226 17.05 26.88 31.43
C LEU A 226 16.53 26.04 32.59
N PRO A 227 15.58 26.56 33.39
CA PRO A 227 14.93 25.76 34.43
C PRO A 227 14.18 24.59 33.83
N SER A 228 14.07 23.47 34.56
CA SER A 228 13.52 22.19 34.07
C SER A 228 12.09 22.29 33.50
N TRP A 229 11.28 23.22 33.97
CA TRP A 229 9.93 23.48 33.47
C TRP A 229 9.93 24.18 32.09
N ALA A 230 11.00 24.88 31.72
CA ALA A 230 11.18 25.55 30.45
C ALA A 230 11.94 24.69 29.43
N GLN A 231 12.41 23.51 29.84
CA GLN A 231 13.05 22.51 28.97
C GLN A 231 12.00 21.72 28.17
N VAL A 232 11.10 22.43 27.50
CA VAL A 232 10.21 21.83 26.53
C VAL A 232 11.04 21.42 25.33
N PRO A 233 10.95 20.18 24.85
CA PRO A 233 11.66 19.76 23.63
C PRO A 233 11.39 20.76 22.52
N MET A 234 12.44 21.36 21.97
CA MET A 234 12.25 22.27 20.84
C MET A 234 11.58 21.49 19.68
N PRO A 235 10.55 22.06 19.03
CA PRO A 235 9.75 21.35 18.03
C PRO A 235 10.48 21.22 16.68
N PHE A 236 11.75 20.79 16.70
CA PHE A 236 12.53 20.56 15.48
C PHE A 236 11.90 19.48 14.58
N GLN A 237 11.08 18.63 15.15
CA GLN A 237 10.34 17.60 14.43
C GLN A 237 9.12 18.13 13.65
N LEU A 238 8.59 19.32 13.98
CA LEU A 238 7.37 19.84 13.33
C LEU A 238 7.47 19.93 11.80
N PRO A 239 8.55 20.46 11.20
CA PRO A 239 8.68 20.47 9.74
C PRO A 239 8.69 19.06 9.15
N VAL A 240 9.29 18.08 9.85
CA VAL A 240 9.36 16.69 9.40
C VAL A 240 8.00 16.02 9.53
N VAL A 241 7.24 16.29 10.60
CA VAL A 241 5.85 15.81 10.74
C VAL A 241 4.95 16.36 9.64
N LEU A 242 5.10 17.62 9.27
CA LEU A 242 4.35 18.20 8.15
C LEU A 242 4.72 17.52 6.83
N LEU A 243 6.01 17.26 6.62
CA LEU A 243 6.50 16.50 5.45
C LEU A 243 5.91 15.08 5.46
N HIS A 244 5.87 14.41 6.61
CA HIS A 244 5.28 13.07 6.73
C HIS A 244 3.81 13.05 6.28
N VAL A 245 2.99 14.02 6.72
CA VAL A 245 1.59 14.11 6.27
C VAL A 245 1.51 14.23 4.74
N LEU A 246 2.36 15.05 4.14
CA LEU A 246 2.41 15.23 2.69
C LEU A 246 2.82 13.93 1.98
N VAL A 247 3.87 13.27 2.46
CA VAL A 247 4.38 12.03 1.86
C VAL A 247 3.39 10.88 2.07
N ALA A 248 2.73 10.81 3.22
CA ALA A 248 1.66 9.84 3.48
C ALA A 248 0.52 9.96 2.46
N PHE A 249 0.12 11.19 2.14
CA PHE A 249 -0.89 11.46 1.11
C PHE A 249 -0.41 11.04 -0.28
N ILE A 250 0.79 11.49 -0.68
CA ILE A 250 1.39 11.14 -1.98
C ILE A 250 1.53 9.63 -2.11
N GLN A 251 1.97 8.95 -1.06
CA GLN A 251 2.17 7.51 -1.07
C GLN A 251 0.86 6.74 -1.26
N ALA A 252 -0.20 7.13 -0.54
CA ALA A 252 -1.54 6.56 -0.71
C ALA A 252 -2.06 6.78 -2.13
N PHE A 253 -1.86 7.99 -2.68
CA PHE A 253 -2.24 8.33 -4.03
C PHE A 253 -1.48 7.52 -5.09
N VAL A 254 -0.15 7.42 -4.97
CA VAL A 254 0.68 6.63 -5.90
C VAL A 254 0.31 5.16 -5.88
N PHE A 255 0.08 4.58 -4.68
CA PHE A 255 -0.34 3.18 -4.57
C PHE A 255 -1.67 2.93 -5.27
N SER A 256 -2.67 3.78 -5.03
CA SER A 256 -4.00 3.67 -5.62
C SER A 256 -3.98 3.89 -7.13
N SER A 257 -3.20 4.86 -7.60
CA SER A 257 -3.02 5.13 -9.04
C SER A 257 -2.34 3.97 -9.76
N LEU A 258 -1.32 3.35 -9.14
CA LEU A 258 -0.68 2.17 -9.73
C LEU A 258 -1.63 0.98 -9.77
N THR A 259 -2.47 0.79 -8.75
CA THR A 259 -3.52 -0.24 -8.78
C THR A 259 -4.48 0.00 -9.94
N ALA A 260 -4.90 1.26 -10.19
CA ALA A 260 -5.73 1.62 -11.34
C ALA A 260 -5.03 1.32 -12.68
N VAL A 261 -3.75 1.68 -12.81
CA VAL A 261 -2.95 1.37 -14.01
C VAL A 261 -2.81 -0.13 -14.23
N TYR A 262 -2.63 -0.92 -13.17
CA TYR A 262 -2.56 -2.38 -13.30
C TYR A 262 -3.89 -2.98 -13.76
N ILE A 263 -5.03 -2.45 -13.31
CA ILE A 263 -6.34 -2.83 -13.84
C ILE A 263 -6.44 -2.46 -15.33
N ALA A 264 -5.99 -1.26 -15.69
CA ALA A 264 -6.01 -0.76 -17.07
C ALA A 264 -5.24 -1.66 -18.04
N LEU A 265 -4.08 -2.19 -17.63
CA LEU A 265 -3.27 -3.08 -18.46
C LEU A 265 -4.03 -4.33 -18.91
N PHE A 266 -4.96 -4.84 -18.09
CA PHE A 266 -5.77 -5.99 -18.45
C PHE A 266 -7.04 -5.58 -19.23
N VAL A 267 -7.69 -4.48 -18.89
CA VAL A 267 -8.94 -4.03 -19.49
C VAL A 267 -8.71 -3.44 -20.88
N ALA A 268 -7.69 -2.60 -21.08
CA ALA A 268 -7.38 -1.96 -22.36
C ALA A 268 -7.01 -2.93 -23.48
N HIS A 269 -6.40 -4.08 -23.16
CA HIS A 269 -6.09 -5.11 -24.15
C HIS A 269 -7.35 -5.77 -24.74
N HIS A 270 -8.49 -5.68 -24.07
CA HIS A 270 -9.74 -6.28 -24.55
C HIS A 270 -10.41 -5.44 -25.65
N GLU A 271 -10.34 -4.10 -25.56
CA GLU A 271 -10.93 -3.20 -26.55
C GLU A 271 -10.18 -3.26 -27.89
N GLY A 272 -8.85 -3.32 -27.88
CA GLY A 272 -8.05 -3.41 -29.10
C GLY A 272 -8.24 -4.70 -29.92
N HIS A 273 -8.55 -5.82 -29.28
CA HIS A 273 -8.86 -7.07 -30.00
C HIS A 273 -10.32 -7.11 -30.50
N GLY A 274 -11.26 -6.45 -29.82
CA GLY A 274 -12.65 -6.35 -30.25
C GLY A 274 -12.81 -5.49 -31.51
N GLU A 275 -12.14 -4.36 -31.59
CA GLU A 275 -12.16 -3.47 -32.76
C GLU A 275 -11.49 -4.11 -33.98
N ALA A 276 -10.36 -4.78 -33.81
CA ALA A 276 -9.68 -5.48 -34.91
C ALA A 276 -10.53 -6.63 -35.50
N HIS A 277 -11.30 -7.32 -34.65
CA HIS A 277 -12.18 -8.39 -35.09
C HIS A 277 -13.43 -7.84 -35.82
N ASN A 278 -14.00 -6.75 -35.37
CA ASN A 278 -15.14 -6.10 -36.03
C ASN A 278 -14.75 -5.46 -37.37
N ALA A 279 -13.59 -4.79 -37.42
CA ALA A 279 -13.06 -4.23 -38.67
C ALA A 279 -12.77 -5.31 -39.73
N ALA A 280 -12.30 -6.49 -39.30
CA ALA A 280 -12.09 -7.63 -40.20
C ALA A 280 -13.40 -8.21 -40.73
N HIS A 281 -14.50 -8.18 -39.99
CA HIS A 281 -15.82 -8.62 -40.44
C HIS A 281 -16.52 -7.61 -41.35
N GLU A 282 -16.34 -6.30 -41.10
CA GLU A 282 -16.90 -5.26 -41.96
C GLU A 282 -16.18 -5.18 -43.34
N GLY A 283 -14.87 -5.43 -43.35
CA GLY A 283 -14.09 -5.47 -44.60
C GLY A 283 -14.46 -6.60 -45.56
N VAL A 284 -15.05 -7.67 -45.07
CA VAL A 284 -15.50 -8.82 -45.88
C VAL A 284 -16.91 -8.63 -46.47
N ALA A 285 -17.71 -7.70 -45.89
CA ALA A 285 -19.10 -7.48 -46.34
C ALA A 285 -19.24 -6.50 -47.50
N HIS A 286 -18.18 -5.85 -47.96
CA HIS A 286 -18.20 -4.82 -49.01
C HIS A 286 -17.44 -5.18 -50.30
N HIS A 287 -17.31 -6.44 -50.66
CA HIS A 287 -16.95 -6.82 -52.03
C HIS A 287 -18.18 -7.37 -52.76
N PRO A 288 -18.71 -6.65 -53.79
CA PRO A 288 -19.79 -7.13 -54.66
C PRO A 288 -19.35 -8.25 -55.61
#